data_3fd76a464428fde640667605c5648c34
#
_entry.id   3fd76a464428fde640667605c5648c34
#
_cell.length_a   1.000
_cell.length_b   1.000
_cell.length_c   1.000
_cell.angle_alpha   90.00
_cell.angle_beta   90.00
_cell.angle_gamma   90.00
#
_symmetry.space_group_name_H-M   'P 1'
#
loop_
_entity.id
_entity.type
_entity.pdbx_description
1 polymer ?
#
loop_
_entity_poly.entity_id
_entity_poly.type
_entity_poly.pdbx_seq_one_letter_code
_entity_poly.pdbx_strand_id
1 'polypeptide(L)'
;MTPTIAAAGFRADLVRWRQLVTPAWLAALTAGAAVEAAPKAGWRLFEAGCDGAALFDHSHIPGAAYFDTGSIEQEPLWNKVSDQALHALLLERGVRHDTTVIVYGRNNLAAARLAHLLLYAGVADVRLLDGGYTRWQACGHPSMAGPAAAPVAVIDFGISFPAHPEYLIGTAEARALLAREDAVLASIRTEAEFIGRVSGYNYIAAGDIPGARWGRAGEDGDVNSMSAYHLADGSMKPAADIVAQWAEYGIVQGRPTAFYCGTGWRASMAFFYAWLMGWPDISVYDGGWFEWSQTAPAA
;
A
#
# COMPACT_ATOMS: atom_id res chain seq x y z
N MET A 1 16.60 -24.10 -25.17
CA MET A 1 15.87 -22.84 -25.09
C MET A 1 16.34 -22.12 -23.85
N THR A 2 17.11 -21.06 -23.96
CA THR A 2 17.56 -20.24 -22.83
C THR A 2 16.31 -19.60 -22.23
N PRO A 3 16.06 -19.71 -20.92
CA PRO A 3 14.94 -19.00 -20.32
C PRO A 3 15.12 -17.52 -20.58
N THR A 4 14.15 -16.92 -21.18
CA THR A 4 14.12 -15.46 -21.42
C THR A 4 14.25 -14.78 -20.07
N ILE A 5 15.23 -13.91 -19.89
CA ILE A 5 15.53 -13.12 -18.67
C ILE A 5 14.29 -12.34 -18.16
N ALA A 6 13.25 -12.21 -18.97
CA ALA A 6 11.96 -11.62 -18.67
C ALA A 6 11.24 -12.21 -17.44
N ALA A 7 11.50 -13.46 -17.05
CA ALA A 7 10.82 -14.12 -15.93
C ALA A 7 11.46 -13.86 -14.55
N ALA A 8 12.65 -13.29 -14.47
CA ALA A 8 13.41 -13.23 -13.22
C ALA A 8 13.03 -12.06 -12.29
N GLY A 9 12.24 -11.08 -12.76
CA GLY A 9 11.93 -9.88 -11.99
C GLY A 9 10.45 -9.58 -11.78
N PHE A 10 9.56 -10.29 -12.48
CA PHE A 10 8.14 -9.96 -12.54
C PHE A 10 7.24 -11.20 -12.51
N ARG A 11 5.97 -10.99 -12.14
CA ARG A 11 4.94 -12.04 -12.05
C ARG A 11 4.03 -11.99 -13.26
N ALA A 12 3.84 -13.15 -13.91
CA ALA A 12 2.99 -13.29 -15.10
C ALA A 12 1.49 -13.32 -14.76
N ASP A 13 1.11 -13.51 -13.48
CA ASP A 13 -0.28 -13.60 -13.02
C ASP A 13 -0.90 -12.22 -12.68
N LEU A 14 -0.17 -11.13 -12.91
CA LEU A 14 -0.62 -9.77 -12.62
C LEU A 14 -0.82 -8.97 -13.91
N VAL A 15 -1.95 -8.25 -13.99
CA VAL A 15 -2.24 -7.33 -15.10
C VAL A 15 -1.23 -6.17 -15.11
N ARG A 16 -0.94 -5.62 -13.93
CA ARG A 16 0.04 -4.55 -13.73
C ARG A 16 1.36 -5.12 -13.18
N TRP A 17 1.92 -6.09 -13.89
CA TRP A 17 3.08 -6.87 -13.47
C TRP A 17 4.34 -6.04 -13.18
N ARG A 18 4.49 -4.89 -13.85
CA ARG A 18 5.66 -3.99 -13.67
C ARG A 18 5.70 -3.33 -12.30
N GLN A 19 4.55 -3.23 -11.64
CA GLN A 19 4.38 -2.48 -10.40
C GLN A 19 4.65 -3.30 -9.14
N LEU A 20 4.93 -4.61 -9.26
CA LEU A 20 5.42 -5.44 -8.16
C LEU A 20 6.80 -5.99 -8.55
N VAL A 21 7.87 -5.46 -7.94
CA VAL A 21 9.24 -5.78 -8.30
C VAL A 21 9.89 -6.72 -7.28
N THR A 22 10.75 -7.63 -7.75
CA THR A 22 11.48 -8.54 -6.87
C THR A 22 12.73 -7.89 -6.29
N PRO A 23 13.27 -8.39 -5.14
CA PRO A 23 14.56 -7.95 -4.63
C PRO A 23 15.70 -8.08 -5.65
N ALA A 24 15.74 -9.16 -6.43
CA ALA A 24 16.77 -9.38 -7.43
C ALA A 24 16.73 -8.32 -8.57
N TRP A 25 15.52 -7.97 -9.01
CA TRP A 25 15.34 -6.91 -10.03
C TRP A 25 15.81 -5.55 -9.50
N LEU A 26 15.40 -5.21 -8.26
CA LEU A 26 15.79 -3.93 -7.65
C LEU A 26 17.29 -3.88 -7.36
N ALA A 27 17.91 -4.99 -6.94
CA ALA A 27 19.35 -5.07 -6.72
C ALA A 27 20.14 -4.84 -8.03
N ALA A 28 19.70 -5.43 -9.13
CA ALA A 28 20.29 -5.19 -10.44
C ALA A 28 20.15 -3.72 -10.88
N LEU A 29 18.97 -3.12 -10.68
CA LEU A 29 18.72 -1.72 -10.99
C LEU A 29 19.62 -0.78 -10.17
N THR A 30 19.72 -0.97 -8.85
CA THR A 30 20.52 -0.13 -7.96
C THR A 30 22.04 -0.30 -8.20
N ALA A 31 22.44 -1.46 -8.71
CA ALA A 31 23.82 -1.71 -9.18
C ALA A 31 24.13 -1.12 -10.58
N GLY A 32 23.17 -0.47 -11.23
CA GLY A 32 23.33 0.11 -12.56
C GLY A 32 23.30 -0.89 -13.72
N ALA A 33 22.84 -2.12 -13.46
CA ALA A 33 22.66 -3.11 -14.52
C ALA A 33 21.43 -2.81 -15.38
N ALA A 34 21.46 -3.24 -16.63
CA ALA A 34 20.27 -3.20 -17.48
C ALA A 34 19.21 -4.18 -16.99
N VAL A 35 18.00 -3.69 -16.77
CA VAL A 35 16.86 -4.50 -16.31
C VAL A 35 15.67 -4.32 -17.23
N GLU A 36 14.80 -5.33 -17.30
CA GLU A 36 13.53 -5.21 -18.01
C GLU A 36 12.64 -4.16 -17.33
N ALA A 37 11.87 -3.42 -18.11
CA ALA A 37 11.01 -2.34 -17.64
C ALA A 37 11.76 -1.33 -16.74
N ALA A 38 13.03 -1.05 -17.07
CA ALA A 38 13.83 -0.04 -16.35
C ALA A 38 13.05 1.28 -16.23
N PRO A 39 13.08 1.95 -15.07
CA PRO A 39 12.46 3.26 -14.93
C PRO A 39 13.20 4.30 -15.77
N LYS A 40 12.51 5.39 -16.12
CA LYS A 40 13.15 6.56 -16.72
C LYS A 40 14.14 7.20 -15.74
N ALA A 41 15.08 7.98 -16.25
CA ALA A 41 15.99 8.77 -15.42
C ALA A 41 15.19 9.67 -14.45
N GLY A 42 15.73 9.83 -13.24
CA GLY A 42 15.06 10.63 -12.21
C GLY A 42 14.04 9.88 -11.37
N TRP A 43 13.98 8.55 -11.46
CA TRP A 43 13.17 7.72 -10.57
C TRP A 43 13.55 7.90 -9.09
N ARG A 44 12.64 7.54 -8.20
CA ARG A 44 12.82 7.63 -6.75
C ARG A 44 12.65 6.28 -6.09
N LEU A 45 13.44 6.04 -5.04
CA LEU A 45 13.32 4.88 -4.15
C LEU A 45 13.07 5.38 -2.73
N PHE A 46 11.97 4.98 -2.12
CA PHE A 46 11.63 5.37 -0.76
C PHE A 46 11.49 4.16 0.16
N GLU A 47 12.11 4.22 1.35
CA GLU A 47 11.74 3.40 2.49
C GLU A 47 10.65 4.13 3.27
N ALA A 48 9.44 3.58 3.30
CA ALA A 48 8.34 4.13 4.07
C ALA A 48 8.27 3.49 5.47
N GLY A 49 8.12 4.32 6.49
CA GLY A 49 8.01 3.88 7.88
C GLY A 49 7.49 4.98 8.80
N CYS A 50 7.20 4.64 10.06
CA CYS A 50 6.73 5.57 11.09
C CYS A 50 7.66 5.65 12.31
N ASP A 51 8.76 4.88 12.34
CA ASP A 51 9.65 4.74 13.51
C ASP A 51 10.81 5.75 13.51
N GLY A 52 10.72 6.74 12.62
CA GLY A 52 11.79 7.70 12.39
C GLY A 52 12.97 7.13 11.58
N ALA A 53 13.90 8.00 11.21
CA ALA A 53 14.99 7.64 10.30
C ALA A 53 16.11 6.80 10.94
N ALA A 54 16.10 6.56 12.24
CA ALA A 54 17.22 5.90 12.93
C ALA A 54 17.49 4.47 12.40
N LEU A 55 16.44 3.69 12.14
CA LEU A 55 16.58 2.35 11.54
C LEU A 55 17.05 2.42 10.09
N PHE A 56 16.55 3.40 9.35
CA PHE A 56 16.98 3.68 7.99
C PHE A 56 18.48 4.06 7.96
N ASP A 57 18.91 5.00 8.80
CA ASP A 57 20.30 5.43 8.88
C ASP A 57 21.25 4.29 9.28
N HIS A 58 20.75 3.32 10.07
CA HIS A 58 21.53 2.14 10.39
C HIS A 58 21.70 1.21 9.17
N SER A 59 20.65 1.02 8.37
CA SER A 59 20.69 0.09 7.23
C SER A 59 19.51 0.29 6.29
N HIS A 60 19.73 0.55 5.01
CA HIS A 60 18.70 0.69 3.98
C HIS A 60 19.16 0.20 2.60
N ILE A 61 18.27 0.10 1.64
CA ILE A 61 18.60 -0.24 0.25
C ILE A 61 19.39 0.90 -0.39
N PRO A 62 20.53 0.63 -1.07
CA PRO A 62 21.33 1.67 -1.70
C PRO A 62 20.52 2.62 -2.60
N GLY A 63 20.69 3.92 -2.40
CA GLY A 63 19.98 4.96 -3.15
C GLY A 63 18.58 5.29 -2.65
N ALA A 64 18.09 4.65 -1.61
CA ALA A 64 16.81 4.98 -0.99
C ALA A 64 16.87 6.29 -0.20
N ALA A 65 15.71 6.95 -0.08
CA ALA A 65 15.45 8.01 0.88
C ALA A 65 14.35 7.58 1.85
N TYR A 66 14.40 8.07 3.09
CA TYR A 66 13.36 7.78 4.08
C TYR A 66 12.12 8.64 3.85
N PHE A 67 10.96 7.99 3.93
CA PHE A 67 9.66 8.64 3.82
C PHE A 67 8.86 8.34 5.09
N ASP A 68 8.73 9.33 5.96
CA ASP A 68 7.94 9.22 7.19
C ASP A 68 6.44 9.24 6.85
N THR A 69 5.72 8.17 7.22
CA THR A 69 4.26 8.11 7.03
C THR A 69 3.51 9.11 7.89
N GLY A 70 4.07 9.58 9.01
CA GLY A 70 3.52 10.68 9.80
C GLY A 70 3.40 11.99 9.02
N SER A 71 4.12 12.13 7.88
CA SER A 71 3.98 13.28 7.00
C SER A 71 2.79 13.21 6.03
N ILE A 72 2.21 12.03 5.84
CA ILE A 72 1.05 11.80 4.94
C ILE A 72 -0.23 11.43 5.69
N GLU A 73 -0.18 11.29 7.01
CA GLU A 73 -1.31 10.95 7.88
C GLU A 73 -1.44 11.96 9.00
N GLN A 74 -2.67 12.18 9.46
CA GLN A 74 -2.97 13.22 10.46
C GLN A 74 -3.71 12.64 11.66
N GLU A 75 -3.17 12.89 12.86
CA GLU A 75 -3.88 12.63 14.10
C GLU A 75 -5.19 13.44 14.21
N PRO A 76 -6.18 12.99 14.95
CA PRO A 76 -6.19 11.75 15.78
C PRO A 76 -6.64 10.51 15.01
N LEU A 77 -7.19 10.65 13.81
CA LEU A 77 -7.84 9.55 13.07
C LEU A 77 -6.88 8.80 12.13
N TRP A 78 -5.68 9.34 11.92
CA TRP A 78 -4.68 8.81 10.97
C TRP A 78 -5.16 8.79 9.52
N ASN A 79 -6.12 9.67 9.19
CA ASN A 79 -6.54 9.89 7.82
C ASN A 79 -5.45 10.62 7.04
N LYS A 80 -5.51 10.54 5.72
CA LYS A 80 -4.63 11.28 4.83
C LYS A 80 -4.64 12.77 5.16
N VAL A 81 -3.48 13.40 5.15
CA VAL A 81 -3.37 14.87 5.19
C VAL A 81 -4.14 15.54 4.06
N SER A 82 -4.39 16.83 4.13
CA SER A 82 -5.07 17.56 3.06
C SER A 82 -4.37 17.38 1.70
N ASP A 83 -5.11 17.50 0.59
CA ASP A 83 -4.55 17.42 -0.75
C ASP A 83 -3.46 18.46 -0.99
N GLN A 84 -3.63 19.65 -0.43
CA GLN A 84 -2.61 20.69 -0.50
C GLN A 84 -1.30 20.28 0.20
N ALA A 85 -1.40 19.67 1.39
CA ALA A 85 -0.23 19.22 2.14
C ALA A 85 0.45 18.04 1.42
N LEU A 86 -0.32 17.06 0.94
CA LEU A 86 0.22 15.94 0.18
C LEU A 86 0.91 16.41 -1.10
N HIS A 87 0.29 17.32 -1.85
CA HIS A 87 0.86 17.89 -3.07
C HIS A 87 2.20 18.58 -2.79
N ALA A 88 2.26 19.46 -1.78
CA ALA A 88 3.48 20.15 -1.39
C ALA A 88 4.60 19.18 -0.99
N LEU A 89 4.25 18.16 -0.21
CA LEU A 89 5.19 17.14 0.23
C LEU A 89 5.76 16.35 -0.96
N LEU A 90 4.93 15.94 -1.92
CA LEU A 90 5.41 15.20 -3.10
C LEU A 90 6.36 16.05 -3.94
N LEU A 91 6.09 17.34 -4.12
CA LEU A 91 6.99 18.26 -4.82
C LEU A 91 8.33 18.42 -4.07
N GLU A 92 8.31 18.55 -2.74
CA GLU A 92 9.51 18.59 -1.91
C GLU A 92 10.36 17.33 -2.06
N ARG A 93 9.71 16.15 -2.16
CA ARG A 93 10.36 14.85 -2.35
C ARG A 93 10.79 14.59 -3.80
N GLY A 94 10.61 15.58 -4.70
CA GLY A 94 11.01 15.48 -6.10
C GLY A 94 10.13 14.51 -6.90
N VAL A 95 8.85 14.38 -6.55
CA VAL A 95 7.88 13.49 -7.20
C VAL A 95 6.93 14.30 -8.08
N ARG A 96 6.86 13.93 -9.35
CA ARG A 96 5.90 14.40 -10.36
C ARG A 96 5.00 13.23 -10.78
N HIS A 97 3.92 13.52 -11.51
CA HIS A 97 3.02 12.50 -12.06
C HIS A 97 3.74 11.47 -12.95
N ASP A 98 4.80 11.87 -13.63
CA ASP A 98 5.59 11.05 -14.57
C ASP A 98 6.88 10.46 -13.96
N THR A 99 7.10 10.67 -12.65
CA THR A 99 8.21 10.06 -11.91
C THR A 99 7.90 8.59 -11.65
N THR A 100 8.79 7.67 -11.97
CA THR A 100 8.71 6.31 -11.44
C THR A 100 9.10 6.33 -9.95
N VAL A 101 8.20 5.88 -9.09
CA VAL A 101 8.45 5.78 -7.64
C VAL A 101 8.41 4.31 -7.22
N ILE A 102 9.53 3.84 -6.66
CA ILE A 102 9.66 2.50 -6.08
C ILE A 102 9.59 2.66 -4.57
N VAL A 103 8.74 1.89 -3.91
CA VAL A 103 8.54 1.97 -2.45
C VAL A 103 8.76 0.62 -1.80
N TYR A 104 9.30 0.64 -0.59
CA TYR A 104 9.43 -0.51 0.28
C TYR A 104 9.33 -0.08 1.74
N GLY A 105 9.15 -1.02 2.65
CA GLY A 105 9.15 -0.77 4.09
C GLY A 105 9.71 -1.95 4.87
N ARG A 106 10.09 -1.72 6.13
CA ARG A 106 10.34 -2.79 7.11
C ARG A 106 9.01 -3.42 7.49
N ASN A 107 8.02 -2.59 7.83
CA ASN A 107 6.62 -2.92 7.71
C ASN A 107 6.15 -2.51 6.31
N ASN A 108 5.95 -3.48 5.43
CA ASN A 108 5.62 -3.20 4.03
C ASN A 108 4.20 -2.60 3.86
N LEU A 109 3.38 -2.58 4.93
CA LEU A 109 2.09 -1.88 4.93
C LEU A 109 2.26 -0.36 4.87
N ALA A 110 3.32 0.18 5.50
CA ALA A 110 3.68 1.59 5.37
C ALA A 110 3.99 1.96 3.90
N ALA A 111 4.72 1.08 3.20
CA ALA A 111 5.00 1.25 1.78
C ALA A 111 3.73 1.17 0.92
N ALA A 112 2.83 0.25 1.24
CA ALA A 112 1.55 0.14 0.56
C ALA A 112 0.67 1.38 0.77
N ARG A 113 0.69 1.96 1.97
CA ARG A 113 0.01 3.23 2.27
C ARG A 113 0.55 4.36 1.40
N LEU A 114 1.87 4.51 1.32
CA LEU A 114 2.49 5.50 0.45
C LEU A 114 2.17 5.22 -1.03
N ALA A 115 2.26 3.95 -1.48
CA ALA A 115 1.94 3.57 -2.85
C ALA A 115 0.49 3.92 -3.23
N HIS A 116 -0.47 3.66 -2.35
CA HIS A 116 -1.87 4.03 -2.55
C HIS A 116 -2.03 5.55 -2.72
N LEU A 117 -1.41 6.35 -1.86
CA LEU A 117 -1.51 7.82 -1.94
C LEU A 117 -0.77 8.40 -3.15
N LEU A 118 0.30 7.76 -3.62
CA LEU A 118 0.94 8.11 -4.89
C LEU A 118 0.03 7.84 -6.08
N LEU A 119 -0.68 6.71 -6.10
CA LEU A 119 -1.68 6.41 -7.13
C LEU A 119 -2.86 7.40 -7.06
N TYR A 120 -3.37 7.68 -5.86
CA TYR A 120 -4.39 8.71 -5.63
C TYR A 120 -3.97 10.08 -6.18
N ALA A 121 -2.73 10.47 -5.94
CA ALA A 121 -2.16 11.71 -6.46
C ALA A 121 -2.10 11.75 -7.99
N GLY A 122 -1.94 10.60 -8.66
CA GLY A 122 -1.81 10.47 -10.10
C GLY A 122 -0.40 10.15 -10.58
N VAL A 123 0.46 9.61 -9.73
CA VAL A 123 1.77 9.09 -10.16
C VAL A 123 1.57 7.85 -11.02
N ALA A 124 1.99 7.93 -12.28
CA ALA A 124 1.68 6.93 -13.30
C ALA A 124 2.43 5.60 -13.13
N ASP A 125 3.61 5.60 -12.52
CA ASP A 125 4.45 4.40 -12.33
C ASP A 125 4.88 4.28 -10.86
N VAL A 126 4.04 3.64 -10.06
CA VAL A 126 4.27 3.32 -8.65
C VAL A 126 4.58 1.84 -8.53
N ARG A 127 5.73 1.50 -7.96
CA ARG A 127 6.18 0.11 -7.80
C ARG A 127 6.42 -0.23 -6.34
N LEU A 128 5.94 -1.39 -5.92
CA LEU A 128 6.17 -1.93 -4.58
C LEU A 128 7.23 -3.03 -4.64
N LEU A 129 8.18 -3.03 -3.70
CA LEU A 129 9.10 -4.13 -3.51
C LEU A 129 8.37 -5.30 -2.83
N ASP A 130 8.28 -6.41 -3.53
CA ASP A 130 7.61 -7.63 -3.07
C ASP A 130 8.35 -8.24 -1.87
N GLY A 131 7.67 -8.30 -0.71
CA GLY A 131 8.23 -8.75 0.57
C GLY A 131 9.04 -7.70 1.33
N GLY A 132 9.19 -6.48 0.81
CA GLY A 132 9.81 -5.35 1.49
C GLY A 132 11.27 -5.56 1.88
N TYR A 133 11.72 -4.80 2.90
CA TYR A 133 13.12 -4.83 3.34
C TYR A 133 13.54 -6.16 3.96
N THR A 134 12.65 -6.83 4.67
CA THR A 134 12.92 -8.14 5.27
C THR A 134 13.33 -9.17 4.21
N ARG A 135 12.59 -9.23 3.11
CA ARG A 135 12.91 -10.14 2.00
C ARG A 135 14.18 -9.72 1.26
N TRP A 136 14.42 -8.42 1.11
CA TRP A 136 15.65 -7.89 0.54
C TRP A 136 16.87 -8.41 1.30
N GLN A 137 16.85 -8.32 2.63
CA GLN A 137 17.93 -8.82 3.50
C GLN A 137 18.06 -10.36 3.44
N ALA A 138 16.92 -11.07 3.47
CA ALA A 138 16.92 -12.53 3.39
C ALA A 138 17.50 -13.07 2.07
N CYS A 139 17.38 -12.29 0.98
CA CYS A 139 18.03 -12.58 -0.31
C CYS A 139 19.53 -12.26 -0.34
N GLY A 140 20.09 -11.69 0.73
CA GLY A 140 21.52 -11.35 0.81
C GLY A 140 21.94 -10.15 -0.04
N HIS A 141 20.99 -9.28 -0.42
CA HIS A 141 21.32 -8.08 -1.20
C HIS A 141 21.98 -7.01 -0.34
N PRO A 142 22.82 -6.14 -0.95
CA PRO A 142 23.59 -5.14 -0.23
C PRO A 142 22.72 -4.09 0.43
N SER A 143 23.09 -3.68 1.64
CA SER A 143 22.52 -2.53 2.32
C SER A 143 23.61 -1.49 2.57
N MET A 144 23.22 -0.24 2.73
CA MET A 144 24.12 0.85 3.12
C MET A 144 23.62 1.52 4.40
N ALA A 145 24.53 2.19 5.11
CA ALA A 145 24.24 2.97 6.29
C ALA A 145 24.46 4.47 6.01
N GLY A 146 23.93 5.30 6.88
CA GLY A 146 24.04 6.76 6.83
C GLY A 146 22.80 7.44 6.26
N PRO A 147 22.74 8.78 6.31
CA PRO A 147 21.59 9.52 5.83
C PRO A 147 21.48 9.43 4.31
N ALA A 148 20.26 9.40 3.80
CA ALA A 148 20.00 9.52 2.38
C ALA A 148 20.43 10.90 1.84
N ALA A 149 20.76 10.93 0.55
CA ALA A 149 20.86 12.21 -0.15
C ALA A 149 19.50 12.93 -0.15
N ALA A 150 19.51 14.23 0.17
CA ALA A 150 18.28 15.01 0.11
C ALA A 150 17.70 14.97 -1.31
N PRO A 151 16.41 14.73 -1.48
CA PRO A 151 15.78 14.77 -2.80
C PRO A 151 15.82 16.19 -3.34
N VAL A 152 16.02 16.33 -4.64
CA VAL A 152 15.89 17.61 -5.33
C VAL A 152 14.40 17.88 -5.55
N ALA A 153 13.89 18.95 -4.91
CA ALA A 153 12.50 19.37 -5.05
C ALA A 153 12.17 19.75 -6.50
N VAL A 154 10.91 19.56 -6.88
CA VAL A 154 10.34 19.99 -8.15
C VAL A 154 9.26 21.05 -7.89
N ILE A 155 8.99 21.88 -8.90
CA ILE A 155 8.10 23.06 -8.74
C ILE A 155 6.68 22.82 -9.28
N ASP A 156 6.48 21.71 -9.99
CA ASP A 156 5.22 21.41 -10.66
C ASP A 156 4.98 19.89 -10.70
N PHE A 157 3.78 19.47 -10.38
CA PHE A 157 3.37 18.07 -10.40
C PHE A 157 3.09 17.58 -11.84
N GLY A 158 2.68 18.48 -12.72
CA GLY A 158 2.51 18.25 -14.14
C GLY A 158 1.09 17.90 -14.61
N ILE A 159 0.17 17.60 -13.70
CA ILE A 159 -1.27 17.36 -13.97
C ILE A 159 -2.12 17.89 -12.81
N SER A 160 -3.44 17.90 -12.98
CA SER A 160 -4.38 18.23 -11.88
C SER A 160 -4.20 17.28 -10.70
N PHE A 161 -4.30 17.81 -9.49
CA PHE A 161 -4.07 17.08 -8.24
C PHE A 161 -5.30 17.15 -7.33
N PRO A 162 -5.75 16.02 -6.72
CA PRO A 162 -5.38 14.65 -7.08
C PRO A 162 -5.96 14.25 -8.46
N ALA A 163 -5.29 13.31 -9.16
CA ALA A 163 -5.79 12.84 -10.45
C ALA A 163 -6.78 11.67 -10.31
N HIS A 164 -6.71 10.93 -9.19
CA HIS A 164 -7.55 9.76 -8.93
C HIS A 164 -8.26 9.87 -7.56
N PRO A 165 -9.13 10.90 -7.35
CA PRO A 165 -9.85 11.06 -6.10
C PRO A 165 -10.74 9.85 -5.77
N GLU A 166 -11.18 9.10 -6.77
CA GLU A 166 -11.98 7.87 -6.62
C GLU A 166 -11.26 6.73 -5.87
N TYR A 167 -9.93 6.77 -5.75
CA TYR A 167 -9.17 5.74 -5.03
C TYR A 167 -9.25 5.88 -3.51
N LEU A 168 -9.82 6.96 -3.00
CA LEU A 168 -9.96 7.19 -1.57
C LEU A 168 -11.34 7.76 -1.28
N ILE A 169 -12.05 7.16 -0.32
CA ILE A 169 -13.39 7.60 0.09
C ILE A 169 -13.43 7.91 1.59
N GLY A 170 -14.31 8.82 1.96
CA GLY A 170 -14.62 9.16 3.34
C GLY A 170 -15.79 8.37 3.90
N THR A 171 -16.17 8.69 5.15
CA THR A 171 -17.24 7.99 5.88
C THR A 171 -18.61 8.12 5.20
N ALA A 172 -18.92 9.26 4.59
CA ALA A 172 -20.20 9.46 3.90
C ALA A 172 -20.32 8.55 2.67
N GLU A 173 -19.27 8.47 1.85
CA GLU A 173 -19.21 7.60 0.67
C GLU A 173 -19.19 6.12 1.06
N ALA A 174 -18.50 5.76 2.14
CA ALA A 174 -18.49 4.40 2.67
C ALA A 174 -19.90 3.96 3.12
N ARG A 175 -20.66 4.84 3.77
CA ARG A 175 -22.08 4.58 4.11
C ARG A 175 -22.96 4.43 2.87
N ALA A 176 -22.77 5.30 1.87
CA ALA A 176 -23.52 5.22 0.61
C ALA A 176 -23.18 3.93 -0.14
N LEU A 177 -21.92 3.53 -0.16
CA LEU A 177 -21.47 2.28 -0.78
C LEU A 177 -22.07 1.06 -0.07
N LEU A 178 -22.10 1.04 1.26
CA LEU A 178 -22.66 -0.05 2.06
C LEU A 178 -24.16 -0.23 1.86
N ALA A 179 -24.89 0.85 1.52
CA ALA A 179 -26.33 0.82 1.25
C ALA A 179 -26.67 0.20 -0.13
N ARG A 180 -25.68 -0.07 -0.97
CA ARG A 180 -25.85 -0.64 -2.32
C ARG A 180 -25.72 -2.16 -2.28
N GLU A 181 -26.64 -2.87 -2.96
CA GLU A 181 -26.58 -4.34 -3.09
C GLU A 181 -25.47 -4.83 -4.04
N ASP A 182 -25.07 -3.99 -5.00
CA ASP A 182 -24.08 -4.29 -6.03
C ASP A 182 -22.64 -3.89 -5.63
N ALA A 183 -22.43 -3.34 -4.43
CA ALA A 183 -21.16 -2.85 -3.95
C ALA A 183 -20.68 -3.61 -2.70
N VAL A 184 -19.41 -3.43 -2.34
CA VAL A 184 -18.77 -4.12 -1.21
C VAL A 184 -17.94 -3.15 -0.39
N LEU A 185 -18.16 -3.16 0.93
CA LEU A 185 -17.22 -2.61 1.90
C LEU A 185 -16.47 -3.77 2.53
N ALA A 186 -15.17 -3.90 2.27
CA ALA A 186 -14.33 -5.05 2.61
C ALA A 186 -13.43 -4.77 3.80
N SER A 187 -13.64 -5.48 4.91
CA SER A 187 -12.83 -5.38 6.13
C SER A 187 -11.53 -6.17 5.99
N ILE A 188 -10.40 -5.49 5.98
CA ILE A 188 -9.06 -6.11 5.97
C ILE A 188 -8.53 -6.13 7.41
N ARG A 189 -9.18 -6.94 8.24
CA ARG A 189 -8.88 -7.11 9.66
C ARG A 189 -8.77 -8.59 10.00
N THR A 190 -8.16 -8.91 11.14
CA THR A 190 -8.12 -10.30 11.65
C THR A 190 -9.52 -10.78 12.00
N GLU A 191 -9.70 -12.10 12.20
CA GLU A 191 -11.01 -12.64 12.56
C GLU A 191 -11.52 -12.07 13.90
N ALA A 192 -10.65 -12.05 14.91
CA ALA A 192 -11.01 -11.55 16.23
C ALA A 192 -11.40 -10.06 16.22
N GLU A 193 -10.77 -9.25 15.36
CA GLU A 193 -11.16 -7.85 15.15
C GLU A 193 -12.52 -7.76 14.44
N PHE A 194 -12.71 -8.52 13.33
CA PHE A 194 -13.92 -8.48 12.52
C PHE A 194 -15.17 -8.90 13.28
N ILE A 195 -15.07 -9.94 14.12
CA ILE A 195 -16.21 -10.37 14.94
C ILE A 195 -16.36 -9.57 16.25
N GLY A 196 -15.56 -8.49 16.41
CA GLY A 196 -15.66 -7.60 17.57
C GLY A 196 -15.13 -8.15 18.89
N ARG A 197 -14.33 -9.22 18.86
CA ARG A 197 -13.73 -9.79 20.09
C ARG A 197 -12.60 -8.92 20.62
N VAL A 198 -11.84 -8.30 19.75
CA VAL A 198 -10.76 -7.37 20.07
C VAL A 198 -10.79 -6.16 19.12
N SER A 199 -10.12 -5.07 19.51
CA SER A 199 -9.96 -3.92 18.60
C SER A 199 -8.69 -4.01 17.77
N GLY A 200 -7.68 -4.71 18.26
CA GLY A 200 -6.31 -4.70 17.74
C GLY A 200 -5.47 -3.50 18.21
N TYR A 201 -6.10 -2.44 18.71
CA TYR A 201 -5.45 -1.21 19.17
C TYR A 201 -6.03 -0.79 20.52
N ASN A 202 -5.19 -0.22 21.39
CA ASN A 202 -5.64 0.22 22.73
C ASN A 202 -6.48 1.51 22.73
N TYR A 203 -6.50 2.24 21.61
CA TYR A 203 -7.22 3.50 21.42
C TYR A 203 -8.43 3.40 20.47
N ILE A 204 -8.71 2.20 19.92
CA ILE A 204 -9.85 1.95 19.04
C ILE A 204 -10.81 0.98 19.75
N ALA A 205 -12.10 1.23 19.65
CA ALA A 205 -13.13 0.33 20.21
C ALA A 205 -13.10 -1.05 19.53
N ALA A 206 -13.45 -2.11 20.25
CA ALA A 206 -13.72 -3.41 19.65
C ALA A 206 -15.01 -3.34 18.81
N GLY A 207 -15.06 -4.10 17.71
CA GLY A 207 -16.18 -4.10 16.78
C GLY A 207 -15.74 -4.01 15.32
N ASP A 208 -16.72 -4.01 14.42
CA ASP A 208 -16.52 -3.77 13.00
C ASP A 208 -17.77 -3.17 12.36
N ILE A 209 -17.68 -2.72 11.11
CA ILE A 209 -18.76 -2.06 10.39
C ILE A 209 -19.88 -3.09 10.07
N PRO A 210 -21.11 -2.90 10.58
CA PRO A 210 -22.20 -3.81 10.27
C PRO A 210 -22.49 -3.88 8.77
N GLY A 211 -22.59 -5.07 8.22
CA GLY A 211 -22.84 -5.30 6.79
C GLY A 211 -21.58 -5.36 5.92
N ALA A 212 -20.41 -5.02 6.45
CA ALA A 212 -19.16 -5.20 5.74
C ALA A 212 -18.86 -6.69 5.48
N ARG A 213 -18.08 -6.96 4.43
CA ARG A 213 -17.59 -8.31 4.10
C ARG A 213 -16.20 -8.51 4.66
N TRP A 214 -15.92 -9.69 5.19
CA TRP A 214 -14.60 -9.99 5.73
C TRP A 214 -13.61 -10.36 4.62
N GLY A 215 -12.61 -9.49 4.40
CA GLY A 215 -11.56 -9.68 3.41
C GLY A 215 -10.34 -10.43 3.97
N ARG A 216 -10.34 -10.80 5.25
CA ARG A 216 -9.27 -11.51 5.99
C ARG A 216 -7.94 -10.76 5.90
N ALA A 217 -7.32 -10.41 7.02
CA ALA A 217 -5.97 -9.85 6.99
C ALA A 217 -4.92 -10.94 7.24
N GLY A 218 -4.98 -11.56 8.39
CA GLY A 218 -4.02 -12.58 8.80
C GLY A 218 -4.30 -13.09 10.20
N GLU A 219 -3.24 -13.48 10.88
CA GLU A 219 -3.32 -14.09 12.21
C GLU A 219 -3.83 -13.10 13.25
N ASP A 220 -4.64 -13.62 14.20
CA ASP A 220 -5.08 -12.87 15.37
C ASP A 220 -3.89 -12.49 16.26
N GLY A 221 -4.01 -11.33 16.91
CA GLY A 221 -2.99 -10.81 17.84
C GLY A 221 -1.88 -9.99 17.18
N ASP A 222 -1.82 -9.92 15.86
CA ASP A 222 -0.92 -9.03 15.13
C ASP A 222 -1.71 -8.10 14.20
N VAL A 223 -1.82 -6.83 14.59
CA VAL A 223 -2.53 -5.79 13.81
C VAL A 223 -1.86 -5.46 12.47
N ASN A 224 -0.64 -5.89 12.27
CA ASN A 224 0.08 -5.76 10.99
C ASN A 224 0.04 -7.04 10.17
N SER A 225 -0.59 -8.11 10.66
CA SER A 225 -0.63 -9.37 9.94
C SER A 225 -1.39 -9.24 8.62
N MET A 226 -0.73 -9.67 7.55
CA MET A 226 -1.30 -9.89 6.21
C MET A 226 -0.98 -11.31 5.73
N SER A 227 -0.84 -12.28 6.64
CA SER A 227 -0.48 -13.66 6.32
C SER A 227 -1.50 -14.35 5.40
N ALA A 228 -2.73 -13.84 5.35
CA ALA A 228 -3.71 -14.29 4.36
C ALA A 228 -3.35 -13.90 2.91
N TYR A 229 -2.49 -12.92 2.72
CA TYR A 229 -2.06 -12.38 1.42
C TYR A 229 -0.60 -12.68 1.08
N HIS A 230 0.20 -13.08 2.06
CA HIS A 230 1.63 -13.25 1.91
C HIS A 230 2.06 -14.71 2.07
N LEU A 231 3.08 -15.09 1.33
CA LEU A 231 3.86 -16.31 1.56
C LEU A 231 4.76 -16.12 2.79
N ALA A 232 5.42 -17.20 3.22
CA ALA A 232 6.27 -17.18 4.41
C ALA A 232 7.48 -16.22 4.31
N ASP A 233 7.91 -15.89 3.09
CA ASP A 233 8.97 -14.92 2.82
C ASP A 233 8.48 -13.47 2.70
N GLY A 234 7.20 -13.22 3.01
CA GLY A 234 6.54 -11.93 2.93
C GLY A 234 6.10 -11.49 1.52
N SER A 235 6.40 -12.29 0.49
CA SER A 235 5.96 -11.98 -0.87
C SER A 235 4.46 -12.22 -1.06
N MET A 236 3.87 -11.53 -2.03
CA MET A 236 2.45 -11.66 -2.39
C MET A 236 2.15 -13.11 -2.83
N LYS A 237 1.11 -13.72 -2.27
CA LYS A 237 0.55 -15.00 -2.74
C LYS A 237 0.15 -14.94 -4.22
N PRO A 238 -0.03 -16.09 -4.91
CA PRO A 238 -0.62 -16.10 -6.24
C PRO A 238 -1.93 -15.30 -6.29
N ALA A 239 -2.11 -14.51 -7.35
CA ALA A 239 -3.31 -13.67 -7.51
C ALA A 239 -4.61 -14.50 -7.42
N ALA A 240 -4.60 -15.71 -7.98
CA ALA A 240 -5.74 -16.62 -7.92
C ALA A 240 -6.13 -17.03 -6.50
N ASP A 241 -5.16 -17.21 -5.59
CA ASP A 241 -5.43 -17.58 -4.20
C ASP A 241 -6.09 -16.41 -3.43
N ILE A 242 -5.64 -15.18 -3.69
CA ILE A 242 -6.24 -13.98 -3.09
C ILE A 242 -7.68 -13.79 -3.61
N VAL A 243 -7.89 -13.93 -4.91
CA VAL A 243 -9.21 -13.81 -5.53
C VAL A 243 -10.15 -14.90 -5.00
N ALA A 244 -9.71 -16.16 -4.89
CA ALA A 244 -10.49 -17.25 -4.35
C ALA A 244 -10.90 -16.98 -2.89
N GLN A 245 -9.95 -16.54 -2.04
CA GLN A 245 -10.23 -16.16 -0.66
C GLN A 245 -11.27 -15.03 -0.56
N TRP A 246 -11.18 -13.99 -1.40
CA TRP A 246 -12.14 -12.90 -1.42
C TRP A 246 -13.53 -13.35 -1.88
N ALA A 247 -13.59 -14.25 -2.88
CA ALA A 247 -14.85 -14.76 -3.40
C ALA A 247 -15.67 -15.54 -2.35
N GLU A 248 -15.02 -16.21 -1.39
CA GLU A 248 -15.68 -16.89 -0.27
C GLU A 248 -16.56 -15.94 0.55
N TYR A 249 -16.21 -14.66 0.59
CA TYR A 249 -16.93 -13.62 1.34
C TYR A 249 -17.70 -12.64 0.42
N GLY A 250 -17.85 -12.97 -0.86
CA GLY A 250 -18.60 -12.17 -1.83
C GLY A 250 -17.87 -10.91 -2.29
N ILE A 251 -16.56 -10.82 -2.08
CA ILE A 251 -15.69 -9.76 -2.61
C ILE A 251 -15.21 -10.27 -3.98
N VAL A 252 -15.82 -9.75 -5.06
CA VAL A 252 -15.60 -10.24 -6.42
C VAL A 252 -15.32 -9.10 -7.38
N GLN A 253 -14.46 -9.35 -8.36
CA GLN A 253 -14.14 -8.39 -9.41
C GLN A 253 -15.39 -7.93 -10.15
N GLY A 254 -15.45 -6.65 -10.51
CA GLY A 254 -16.60 -6.05 -11.22
C GLY A 254 -17.68 -5.48 -10.29
N ARG A 255 -17.54 -5.62 -8.98
CA ARG A 255 -18.34 -4.89 -8.00
C ARG A 255 -17.51 -3.71 -7.46
N PRO A 256 -18.07 -2.50 -7.35
CA PRO A 256 -17.43 -1.40 -6.65
C PRO A 256 -17.03 -1.85 -5.23
N THR A 257 -15.75 -1.79 -4.91
CA THR A 257 -15.23 -2.34 -3.65
C THR A 257 -14.36 -1.30 -2.95
N ALA A 258 -14.72 -0.96 -1.72
CA ALA A 258 -13.86 -0.18 -0.84
C ALA A 258 -13.23 -1.07 0.24
N PHE A 259 -11.92 -1.04 0.34
CA PHE A 259 -11.18 -1.74 1.39
C PHE A 259 -11.00 -0.82 2.61
N TYR A 260 -11.13 -1.37 3.82
CA TYR A 260 -10.80 -0.66 5.05
C TYR A 260 -10.16 -1.59 6.08
N CYS A 261 -9.52 -0.99 7.09
CA CYS A 261 -9.01 -1.72 8.27
C CYS A 261 -9.23 -0.87 9.53
N GLY A 262 -8.28 -0.82 10.44
CA GLY A 262 -8.33 0.12 11.59
C GLY A 262 -8.16 1.56 11.13
N THR A 263 -7.06 1.86 10.45
CA THR A 263 -6.59 3.21 10.08
C THR A 263 -6.03 3.33 8.66
N GLY A 264 -6.21 2.33 7.77
CA GLY A 264 -5.93 2.43 6.34
C GLY A 264 -4.75 1.63 5.79
N TRP A 265 -3.74 1.20 6.57
CA TRP A 265 -2.53 0.56 6.03
C TRP A 265 -2.77 -0.81 5.39
N ARG A 266 -3.42 -1.74 6.10
CA ARG A 266 -3.80 -3.05 5.54
C ARG A 266 -4.75 -2.91 4.35
N ALA A 267 -5.67 -1.96 4.44
CA ALA A 267 -6.58 -1.61 3.36
C ALA A 267 -5.84 -1.15 2.10
N SER A 268 -4.82 -0.31 2.26
CA SER A 268 -3.97 0.15 1.15
C SER A 268 -3.21 -0.99 0.50
N MET A 269 -2.75 -2.01 1.26
CA MET A 269 -2.14 -3.20 0.69
C MET A 269 -3.14 -4.03 -0.12
N ALA A 270 -4.35 -4.26 0.41
CA ALA A 270 -5.40 -4.98 -0.31
C ALA A 270 -5.83 -4.23 -1.58
N PHE A 271 -5.99 -2.90 -1.50
CA PHE A 271 -6.23 -2.04 -2.66
C PHE A 271 -5.12 -2.19 -3.70
N PHE A 272 -3.86 -2.10 -3.28
CA PHE A 272 -2.73 -2.21 -4.20
C PHE A 272 -2.69 -3.57 -4.91
N TYR A 273 -2.99 -4.66 -4.20
CA TYR A 273 -3.07 -5.98 -4.80
C TYR A 273 -4.25 -6.12 -5.76
N ALA A 274 -5.44 -5.60 -5.41
CA ALA A 274 -6.58 -5.54 -6.35
C ALA A 274 -6.23 -4.72 -7.59
N TRP A 275 -5.56 -3.59 -7.40
CA TRP A 275 -5.08 -2.73 -8.49
C TRP A 275 -4.06 -3.45 -9.39
N LEU A 276 -3.09 -4.19 -8.81
CA LEU A 276 -2.15 -5.03 -9.57
C LEU A 276 -2.86 -6.09 -10.42
N MET A 277 -3.91 -6.69 -9.88
CA MET A 277 -4.75 -7.69 -10.58
C MET A 277 -5.67 -7.07 -11.63
N GLY A 278 -5.71 -5.73 -11.76
CA GLY A 278 -6.53 -5.04 -12.75
C GLY A 278 -8.01 -4.88 -12.36
N TRP A 279 -8.34 -4.94 -11.07
CA TRP A 279 -9.70 -4.67 -10.63
C TRP A 279 -10.08 -3.22 -10.91
N PRO A 280 -11.23 -2.96 -11.54
CA PRO A 280 -11.80 -1.63 -11.66
C PRO A 280 -12.54 -1.24 -10.36
N ASP A 281 -12.96 0.01 -10.26
CA ASP A 281 -13.87 0.54 -9.23
C ASP A 281 -13.49 0.12 -7.80
N ILE A 282 -12.22 0.33 -7.46
CA ILE A 282 -11.67 0.03 -6.13
C ILE A 282 -11.24 1.31 -5.42
N SER A 283 -11.42 1.33 -4.10
CA SER A 283 -11.00 2.46 -3.25
C SER A 283 -10.54 1.98 -1.87
N VAL A 284 -9.95 2.90 -1.12
CA VAL A 284 -9.72 2.74 0.32
C VAL A 284 -10.68 3.66 1.06
N TYR A 285 -11.41 3.12 2.02
CA TYR A 285 -12.09 3.93 3.02
C TYR A 285 -11.08 4.36 4.08
N ASP A 286 -10.71 5.63 4.04
CA ASP A 286 -9.57 6.19 4.76
C ASP A 286 -9.76 6.15 6.28
N GLY A 287 -10.93 6.55 6.77
CA GLY A 287 -11.24 6.58 8.19
C GLY A 287 -11.27 5.21 8.87
N GLY A 288 -11.52 4.16 8.10
CA GLY A 288 -11.56 2.78 8.60
C GLY A 288 -12.54 2.57 9.75
N TRP A 289 -12.31 1.51 10.52
CA TRP A 289 -13.11 1.24 11.71
C TRP A 289 -12.93 2.33 12.78
N PHE A 290 -11.75 2.95 12.85
CA PHE A 290 -11.48 3.96 13.88
C PHE A 290 -12.43 5.16 13.77
N GLU A 291 -12.50 5.80 12.61
CA GLU A 291 -13.41 6.92 12.38
C GLU A 291 -14.87 6.45 12.43
N TRP A 292 -15.18 5.31 11.80
CA TRP A 292 -16.54 4.79 11.79
C TRP A 292 -17.08 4.59 13.21
N SER A 293 -16.30 3.99 14.11
CA SER A 293 -16.70 3.71 15.48
C SER A 293 -17.03 4.96 16.31
N GLN A 294 -16.48 6.11 15.91
CA GLN A 294 -16.74 7.41 16.57
C GLN A 294 -17.92 8.17 15.94
N THR A 295 -18.29 7.85 14.71
CA THR A 295 -19.35 8.54 13.96
C THR A 295 -20.62 7.70 13.82
N ALA A 296 -20.62 6.47 14.33
CA ALA A 296 -21.82 5.64 14.37
C ALA A 296 -22.89 6.29 15.27
N PRO A 297 -24.18 6.30 14.86
CA PRO A 297 -25.24 6.68 15.78
C PRO A 297 -25.16 5.75 16.99
N ALA A 298 -25.25 6.33 18.18
CA ALA A 298 -25.46 5.54 19.39
C ALA A 298 -26.69 4.64 19.18
N ALA A 299 -26.49 3.34 19.39
CA ALA A 299 -27.53 2.34 19.18
C ALA A 299 -28.72 2.56 20.11
#